data_31ca51d4701700a8813383a4c3afa416
#
_entry.id   31ca51d4701700a8813383a4c3afa416
#
_cell.length_a   1.000
_cell.length_b   1.000
_cell.length_c   1.000
_cell.angle_alpha   90.00
_cell.angle_beta   90.00
_cell.angle_gamma   90.00
#
_symmetry.space_group_name_H-M   'P 1'
#
loop_
_entity.id
_entity.type
_entity.pdbx_description
1 polymer ?
#
loop_
_entity_poly.entity_id
_entity_poly.type
_entity_poly.pdbx_seq_one_letter_code
_entity_poly.pdbx_strand_id
1 'polypeptide(L)'
;MAVEFEAYAAFERELLNDLIPYIESNYPVNSDRSQRALAGLSMGGGQSLNFGIGNVDTFAWVGGFSSAPNTLPPAELVADPAAASQLELLWVSCGNEDTLFNISLGMHDYLATQNVPHVWNIDAGAHTFPVWKNDLYHFASLLFR
;
A
#
# COMPACT_ATOMS: atom_id res chain seq x y z
N MET A 1 -14.40 0.36 17.60
CA MET A 1 -12.96 0.01 17.49
C MET A 1 -12.73 -1.47 17.22
N ALA A 2 -13.10 -2.43 18.09
CA ALA A 2 -12.84 -3.87 17.82
C ALA A 2 -13.52 -4.40 16.55
N VAL A 3 -14.78 -4.02 16.30
CA VAL A 3 -15.55 -4.44 15.10
C VAL A 3 -14.96 -3.90 13.80
N GLU A 4 -14.37 -2.71 13.80
CA GLU A 4 -13.73 -2.11 12.63
C GLU A 4 -12.44 -2.86 12.27
N PHE A 5 -11.62 -3.23 13.25
CA PHE A 5 -10.41 -4.02 13.02
C PHE A 5 -10.73 -5.41 12.46
N GLU A 6 -11.79 -6.06 12.93
CA GLU A 6 -12.24 -7.34 12.37
C GLU A 6 -12.71 -7.22 10.93
N ALA A 7 -13.39 -6.14 10.56
CA ALA A 7 -13.82 -5.88 9.19
C ALA A 7 -12.61 -5.68 8.24
N TYR A 8 -11.58 -4.98 8.68
CA TYR A 8 -10.36 -4.80 7.88
C TYR A 8 -9.59 -6.11 7.66
N ALA A 9 -9.44 -6.93 8.70
CA ALA A 9 -8.84 -8.25 8.59
C ALA A 9 -9.69 -9.23 7.75
N ALA A 10 -11.02 -9.07 7.74
CA ALA A 10 -11.90 -9.83 6.86
C ALA A 10 -11.64 -9.51 5.39
N PHE A 11 -11.45 -8.23 5.04
CA PHE A 11 -11.20 -7.83 3.66
C PHE A 11 -9.87 -8.38 3.11
N GLU A 12 -8.82 -8.49 3.91
CA GLU A 12 -7.59 -9.16 3.47
C GLU A 12 -7.86 -10.61 3.04
N ARG A 13 -8.61 -11.36 3.87
CA ARG A 13 -8.97 -12.75 3.55
C ARG A 13 -9.85 -12.85 2.30
N GLU A 14 -10.83 -11.99 2.16
CA GLU A 14 -11.68 -11.92 0.96
C GLU A 14 -10.84 -11.61 -0.29
N LEU A 15 -9.90 -10.66 -0.21
CA LEU A 15 -9.02 -10.31 -1.31
C LEU A 15 -8.15 -11.50 -1.74
N LEU A 16 -7.49 -12.15 -0.78
CA LEU A 16 -6.51 -13.20 -1.07
C LEU A 16 -7.16 -14.55 -1.39
N ASN A 17 -8.25 -14.92 -0.70
CA ASN A 17 -8.81 -16.26 -0.77
C ASN A 17 -10.03 -16.36 -1.70
N ASP A 18 -10.70 -15.25 -1.99
CA ASP A 18 -11.91 -15.24 -2.79
C ASP A 18 -11.75 -14.40 -4.08
N LEU A 19 -11.43 -13.13 -3.98
CA LEU A 19 -11.42 -12.21 -5.11
C LEU A 19 -10.32 -12.54 -6.12
N ILE A 20 -9.06 -12.65 -5.68
CA ILE A 20 -7.93 -12.96 -6.57
C ILE A 20 -8.15 -14.31 -7.27
N PRO A 21 -8.43 -15.43 -6.56
CA PRO A 21 -8.71 -16.72 -7.21
C PRO A 21 -9.91 -16.67 -8.14
N TYR A 22 -10.97 -15.95 -7.79
CA TYR A 22 -12.14 -15.81 -8.66
C TYR A 22 -11.79 -15.10 -9.98
N ILE A 23 -11.06 -13.99 -9.91
CA ILE A 23 -10.65 -13.23 -11.10
C ILE A 23 -9.73 -14.09 -11.98
N GLU A 24 -8.74 -14.76 -11.40
CA GLU A 24 -7.80 -15.61 -12.14
C GLU A 24 -8.47 -16.81 -12.80
N SER A 25 -9.53 -17.35 -12.20
CA SER A 25 -10.26 -18.49 -12.74
C SER A 25 -11.26 -18.11 -13.84
N ASN A 26 -11.73 -16.86 -13.88
CA ASN A 26 -12.83 -16.45 -14.75
C ASN A 26 -12.41 -15.45 -15.85
N TYR A 27 -11.23 -14.85 -15.75
CA TYR A 27 -10.75 -13.83 -16.68
C TYR A 27 -9.32 -14.13 -17.16
N PRO A 28 -8.95 -13.77 -18.38
CA PRO A 28 -7.62 -13.99 -18.93
C PRO A 28 -6.63 -12.96 -18.37
N VAL A 29 -6.34 -13.04 -17.08
CA VAL A 29 -5.38 -12.20 -16.38
C VAL A 29 -4.07 -12.94 -16.16
N ASN A 30 -2.98 -12.19 -15.94
CA ASN A 30 -1.70 -12.75 -15.54
C ASN A 30 -1.67 -12.94 -14.02
N SER A 31 -1.41 -14.16 -13.54
CA SER A 31 -1.39 -14.52 -12.12
C SER A 31 -0.03 -14.35 -11.46
N ASP A 32 1.00 -13.95 -12.19
CA ASP A 32 2.33 -13.70 -11.63
C ASP A 32 2.32 -12.51 -10.65
N ARG A 33 3.03 -12.64 -9.53
CA ARG A 33 3.17 -11.53 -8.57
C ARG A 33 3.72 -10.26 -9.21
N SER A 34 4.65 -10.40 -10.17
CA SER A 34 5.24 -9.26 -10.91
C SER A 34 4.22 -8.49 -11.76
N GLN A 35 3.04 -9.06 -11.98
CA GLN A 35 1.92 -8.46 -12.70
C GLN A 35 0.75 -8.07 -11.78
N ARG A 36 0.98 -8.10 -10.46
CA ARG A 36 -0.06 -7.76 -9.48
C ARG A 36 0.35 -6.60 -8.61
N ALA A 37 -0.42 -5.51 -8.69
CA ALA A 37 -0.26 -4.30 -7.91
C ALA A 37 -1.43 -4.13 -6.92
N LEU A 38 -1.13 -3.55 -5.76
CA LEU A 38 -2.13 -3.16 -4.77
C LEU A 38 -1.89 -1.72 -4.35
N ALA A 39 -2.88 -0.86 -4.52
CA ALA A 39 -2.78 0.53 -4.10
C ALA A 39 -4.12 1.07 -3.60
N GLY A 40 -4.06 2.06 -2.73
CA GLY A 40 -5.26 2.70 -2.21
C GLY A 40 -4.98 4.05 -1.57
N LEU A 41 -6.06 4.77 -1.31
CA LEU A 41 -6.03 6.08 -0.65
C LEU A 41 -6.70 6.01 0.73
N SER A 42 -6.28 6.87 1.65
CA SER A 42 -6.86 6.99 2.98
C SER A 42 -6.89 5.63 3.71
N MET A 43 -8.05 5.13 4.08
CA MET A 43 -8.25 3.78 4.64
C MET A 43 -7.70 2.70 3.71
N GLY A 44 -7.97 2.80 2.41
CA GLY A 44 -7.42 1.90 1.38
C GLY A 44 -5.90 1.99 1.26
N GLY A 45 -5.31 3.15 1.57
CA GLY A 45 -3.86 3.34 1.68
C GLY A 45 -3.26 2.50 2.80
N GLY A 46 -3.85 2.56 3.99
CA GLY A 46 -3.47 1.72 5.12
C GLY A 46 -3.63 0.23 4.83
N GLN A 47 -4.76 -0.17 4.24
CA GLN A 47 -4.99 -1.57 3.84
C GLN A 47 -3.98 -2.04 2.80
N SER A 48 -3.68 -1.20 1.79
CA SER A 48 -2.70 -1.56 0.75
C SER A 48 -1.31 -1.75 1.30
N LEU A 49 -0.87 -0.92 2.25
CA LEU A 49 0.40 -1.12 2.93
C LEU A 49 0.38 -2.39 3.80
N ASN A 50 -0.66 -2.56 4.62
CA ASN A 50 -0.78 -3.72 5.52
C ASN A 50 -0.78 -5.05 4.73
N PHE A 51 -1.61 -5.15 3.71
CA PHE A 51 -1.76 -6.40 2.94
C PHE A 51 -0.60 -6.60 1.97
N GLY A 52 -0.14 -5.54 1.31
CA GLY A 52 0.90 -5.61 0.29
C GLY A 52 2.27 -5.97 0.87
N ILE A 53 2.66 -5.33 1.97
CA ILE A 53 3.92 -5.64 2.66
C ILE A 53 3.82 -6.99 3.39
N GLY A 54 2.65 -7.33 3.93
CA GLY A 54 2.40 -8.62 4.57
C GLY A 54 2.37 -9.82 3.61
N ASN A 55 2.16 -9.57 2.31
CA ASN A 55 2.00 -10.63 1.30
C ASN A 55 2.87 -10.36 0.05
N VAL A 56 4.18 -10.20 0.26
CA VAL A 56 5.16 -9.91 -0.82
C VAL A 56 5.24 -11.04 -1.87
N ASP A 57 4.83 -12.25 -1.53
CA ASP A 57 4.73 -13.37 -2.46
C ASP A 57 3.52 -13.24 -3.42
N THR A 58 2.56 -12.38 -3.07
CA THR A 58 1.35 -12.14 -3.86
C THR A 58 1.44 -10.84 -4.66
N PHE A 59 2.00 -9.79 -4.09
CA PHE A 59 2.10 -8.46 -4.69
C PHE A 59 3.55 -8.06 -4.89
N ALA A 60 3.87 -7.49 -6.06
CA ALA A 60 5.18 -6.91 -6.33
C ALA A 60 5.18 -5.37 -6.24
N TRP A 61 4.03 -4.73 -6.39
CA TRP A 61 3.88 -3.28 -6.48
C TRP A 61 2.85 -2.82 -5.46
N VAL A 62 3.26 -1.99 -4.52
CA VAL A 62 2.40 -1.56 -3.39
C VAL A 62 2.41 -0.04 -3.27
N GLY A 63 1.22 0.56 -3.14
CA GLY A 63 1.07 2.01 -2.99
C GLY A 63 0.09 2.41 -1.88
N GLY A 64 0.55 3.24 -0.94
CA GLY A 64 -0.28 3.88 0.08
C GLY A 64 -0.30 5.39 -0.10
N PHE A 65 -1.49 5.94 -0.42
CA PHE A 65 -1.70 7.37 -0.63
C PHE A 65 -2.46 7.96 0.56
N SER A 66 -1.87 8.93 1.26
CA SER A 66 -2.49 9.56 2.45
C SER A 66 -3.06 8.52 3.42
N SER A 67 -2.26 7.53 3.81
CA SER A 67 -2.72 6.38 4.61
C SER A 67 -3.35 6.79 5.93
N ALA A 68 -4.46 6.15 6.28
CA ALA A 68 -5.26 6.46 7.47
C ALA A 68 -4.79 5.69 8.72
N PRO A 69 -5.36 5.98 9.92
CA PRO A 69 -4.95 5.36 11.20
C PRO A 69 -5.13 3.83 11.31
N ASN A 70 -5.77 3.18 10.33
CA ASN A 70 -5.81 1.73 10.21
C ASN A 70 -4.49 1.11 9.68
N THR A 71 -3.53 1.94 9.30
CA THR A 71 -2.16 1.51 9.00
C THR A 71 -1.52 0.95 10.27
N LEU A 72 -0.99 -0.26 10.19
CA LEU A 72 -0.24 -0.85 11.31
C LEU A 72 0.99 -0.01 11.65
N PRO A 73 1.45 -0.06 12.91
CA PRO A 73 2.71 0.57 13.29
C PRO A 73 3.85 0.11 12.37
N PRO A 74 4.74 1.02 11.90
CA PRO A 74 5.76 0.66 10.92
C PRO A 74 6.65 -0.52 11.33
N ALA A 75 7.01 -0.61 12.60
CA ALA A 75 7.83 -1.72 13.12
C ALA A 75 7.11 -3.07 13.13
N GLU A 76 5.78 -3.06 13.20
CA GLU A 76 4.96 -4.27 13.10
C GLU A 76 4.77 -4.68 11.64
N LEU A 77 4.46 -3.71 10.80
CA LEU A 77 4.22 -3.92 9.37
C LEU A 77 5.47 -4.37 8.62
N VAL A 78 6.62 -3.80 8.94
CA VAL A 78 7.93 -4.13 8.34
C VAL A 78 8.78 -4.91 9.35
N ALA A 79 8.20 -5.97 9.91
CA ALA A 79 8.91 -6.84 10.86
C ALA A 79 10.10 -7.56 10.20
N ASP A 80 10.04 -7.80 8.90
CA ASP A 80 11.14 -8.32 8.08
C ASP A 80 11.48 -7.33 6.94
N PRO A 81 12.45 -6.43 7.13
CA PRO A 81 12.90 -5.50 6.10
C PRO A 81 13.43 -6.16 4.83
N ALA A 82 13.99 -7.39 4.94
CA ALA A 82 14.49 -8.12 3.78
C ALA A 82 13.33 -8.62 2.90
N ALA A 83 12.23 -9.07 3.51
CA ALA A 83 11.01 -9.42 2.78
C ALA A 83 10.39 -8.17 2.12
N ALA A 84 10.23 -7.07 2.83
CA ALA A 84 9.71 -5.82 2.28
C ALA A 84 10.55 -5.29 1.09
N SER A 85 11.87 -5.52 1.13
CA SER A 85 12.80 -5.13 0.05
C SER A 85 12.66 -5.98 -1.22
N GLN A 86 11.83 -7.02 -1.23
CA GLN A 86 11.52 -7.79 -2.43
C GLN A 86 10.42 -7.18 -3.29
N LEU A 87 9.76 -6.12 -2.81
CA LEU A 87 8.81 -5.36 -3.63
C LEU A 87 9.55 -4.66 -4.78
N GLU A 88 9.00 -4.74 -5.98
CA GLU A 88 9.52 -4.01 -7.15
C GLU A 88 9.26 -2.50 -7.00
N LEU A 89 8.15 -2.14 -6.35
CA LEU A 89 7.84 -0.77 -5.96
C LEU A 89 7.08 -0.76 -4.65
N LEU A 90 7.59 0.00 -3.69
CA LEU A 90 6.84 0.44 -2.52
C LEU A 90 6.71 1.96 -2.59
N TRP A 91 5.47 2.44 -2.73
CA TRP A 91 5.15 3.86 -2.84
C TRP A 91 4.42 4.33 -1.59
N VAL A 92 4.92 5.39 -0.98
CA VAL A 92 4.27 6.08 0.13
C VAL A 92 4.13 7.55 -0.24
N SER A 93 2.93 8.10 -0.17
CA SER A 93 2.69 9.50 -0.50
C SER A 93 1.68 10.17 0.42
N CYS A 94 1.75 11.50 0.48
CA CYS A 94 0.78 12.31 1.20
C CYS A 94 0.79 13.76 0.74
N GLY A 95 -0.33 14.45 0.85
CA GLY A 95 -0.37 15.90 0.70
C GLY A 95 0.31 16.61 1.87
N ASN A 96 1.05 17.69 1.62
CA ASN A 96 1.77 18.43 2.66
C ASN A 96 0.86 19.19 3.65
N GLU A 97 -0.41 19.35 3.32
CA GLU A 97 -1.45 19.97 4.17
C GLU A 97 -2.45 18.91 4.71
N ASP A 98 -2.17 17.62 4.49
CA ASP A 98 -3.01 16.53 4.95
C ASP A 98 -2.88 16.35 6.47
N THR A 99 -3.99 16.27 7.19
CA THR A 99 -4.01 16.02 8.64
C THR A 99 -3.45 14.66 9.02
N LEU A 100 -3.38 13.71 8.08
CA LEU A 100 -2.81 12.37 8.25
C LEU A 100 -1.33 12.27 7.85
N PHE A 101 -0.70 13.40 7.48
CA PHE A 101 0.68 13.46 6.99
C PHE A 101 1.68 12.69 7.86
N ASN A 102 1.54 12.78 9.19
CA ASN A 102 2.46 12.12 10.12
C ASN A 102 2.41 10.59 10.06
N ILE A 103 1.33 9.97 9.59
CA ILE A 103 1.23 8.52 9.43
C ILE A 103 2.13 8.09 8.26
N SER A 104 2.00 8.74 7.11
CA SER A 104 2.82 8.46 5.93
C SER A 104 4.29 8.83 6.16
N LEU A 105 4.56 9.96 6.83
CA LEU A 105 5.92 10.35 7.22
C LEU A 105 6.57 9.31 8.14
N GLY A 106 5.86 8.85 9.17
CA GLY A 106 6.37 7.84 10.09
C GLY A 106 6.70 6.51 9.39
N MET A 107 5.92 6.13 8.39
CA MET A 107 6.22 4.98 7.53
C MET A 107 7.49 5.22 6.70
N HIS A 108 7.58 6.37 6.02
CA HIS A 108 8.78 6.76 5.26
C HIS A 108 10.04 6.72 6.13
N ASP A 109 10.02 7.40 7.29
CA ASP A 109 11.17 7.48 8.19
C ASP A 109 11.62 6.09 8.66
N TYR A 110 10.68 5.21 8.97
CA TYR A 110 10.98 3.84 9.37
C TYR A 110 11.61 3.04 8.23
N LEU A 111 11.00 3.06 7.04
CA LEU A 111 11.53 2.38 5.85
C LEU A 111 12.95 2.86 5.52
N ALA A 112 13.20 4.17 5.60
CA ALA A 112 14.52 4.76 5.40
C ALA A 112 15.54 4.26 6.45
N THR A 113 15.15 4.20 7.72
CA THR A 113 15.99 3.69 8.83
C THR A 113 16.34 2.21 8.63
N GLN A 114 15.41 1.41 8.09
CA GLN A 114 15.60 -0.01 7.82
C GLN A 114 16.27 -0.29 6.46
N ASN A 115 16.61 0.76 5.68
CA ASN A 115 17.16 0.68 4.33
C ASN A 115 16.25 -0.12 3.35
N VAL A 116 14.93 -0.06 3.52
CA VAL A 116 13.97 -0.66 2.59
C VAL A 116 13.76 0.31 1.42
N PRO A 117 14.01 -0.14 0.16
CA PRO A 117 13.81 0.69 -1.02
C PRO A 117 12.33 1.11 -1.14
N HIS A 118 12.08 2.41 -1.26
CA HIS A 118 10.72 2.95 -1.45
C HIS A 118 10.76 4.33 -2.08
N VAL A 119 9.64 4.72 -2.68
CA VAL A 119 9.40 6.09 -3.15
C VAL A 119 8.63 6.85 -2.08
N TRP A 120 9.14 8.00 -1.68
CA TRP A 120 8.43 8.98 -0.87
C TRP A 120 8.04 10.17 -1.73
N ASN A 121 6.72 10.40 -1.90
CA ASN A 121 6.20 11.51 -2.68
C ASN A 121 5.35 12.44 -1.80
N ILE A 122 5.64 13.74 -1.87
CA ILE A 122 4.88 14.78 -1.18
C ILE A 122 4.28 15.72 -2.22
N ASP A 123 2.95 15.75 -2.29
CA ASP A 123 2.22 16.68 -3.13
C ASP A 123 1.76 17.92 -2.37
N ALA A 124 1.56 19.02 -3.08
CA ALA A 124 0.91 20.19 -2.52
C ALA A 124 -0.60 19.94 -2.36
N GLY A 125 -1.11 20.07 -1.15
CA GLY A 125 -2.55 19.94 -0.85
C GLY A 125 -2.86 19.09 0.38
N ALA A 126 -4.15 18.97 0.64
CA ALA A 126 -4.70 18.27 1.80
C ALA A 126 -5.22 16.86 1.44
N HIS A 127 -6.04 16.26 2.30
CA HIS A 127 -6.69 14.95 2.12
C HIS A 127 -7.78 15.00 1.05
N THR A 128 -7.39 15.13 -0.23
CA THR A 128 -8.29 15.44 -1.33
C THR A 128 -7.98 14.68 -2.63
N PHE A 129 -9.00 14.49 -3.46
CA PHE A 129 -8.88 13.83 -4.75
C PHE A 129 -7.83 14.40 -5.71
N PRO A 130 -7.58 15.72 -5.81
CA PRO A 130 -6.49 16.24 -6.65
C PRO A 130 -5.13 15.66 -6.29
N VAL A 131 -4.82 15.51 -4.99
CA VAL A 131 -3.57 14.88 -4.50
C VAL A 131 -3.54 13.40 -4.92
N TRP A 132 -4.56 12.63 -4.61
CA TRP A 132 -4.61 11.18 -4.90
C TRP A 132 -4.63 10.86 -6.40
N LYS A 133 -5.24 11.71 -7.22
CA LYS A 133 -5.20 11.57 -8.67
C LYS A 133 -3.78 11.74 -9.20
N ASN A 134 -3.03 12.69 -8.65
CA ASN A 134 -1.65 12.92 -9.01
C ASN A 134 -0.75 11.75 -8.56
N ASP A 135 -0.95 11.28 -7.32
CA ASP A 135 -0.28 10.09 -6.80
C ASP A 135 -0.51 8.87 -7.70
N LEU A 136 -1.77 8.60 -8.05
CA LEU A 136 -2.12 7.49 -8.93
C LEU A 136 -1.47 7.62 -10.31
N TYR A 137 -1.42 8.82 -10.88
CA TYR A 137 -0.77 9.07 -12.17
C TYR A 137 0.72 8.72 -12.14
N HIS A 138 1.43 9.17 -11.10
CA HIS A 138 2.86 8.88 -10.95
C HIS A 138 3.10 7.41 -10.62
N PHE A 139 2.38 6.85 -9.65
CA PHE A 139 2.48 5.45 -9.27
C PHE A 139 2.20 4.51 -10.45
N ALA A 140 1.08 4.69 -11.15
CA ALA A 140 0.69 3.83 -12.27
C ALA A 140 1.72 3.87 -13.42
N SER A 141 2.39 5.01 -13.61
CA SER A 141 3.43 5.15 -14.63
C SER A 141 4.69 4.30 -14.36
N LEU A 142 4.87 3.82 -13.15
CA LEU A 142 6.01 3.01 -12.72
C LEU A 142 5.72 1.50 -12.70
N LEU A 143 4.45 1.10 -12.82
CA LEU A 143 4.05 -0.29 -12.70
C LEU A 143 4.48 -1.15 -13.89
N PHE A 144 4.79 -2.41 -13.62
CA PHE A 144 5.00 -3.49 -14.59
C PHE A 144 6.12 -3.21 -15.60
N ARG A 145 7.22 -2.61 -15.14
CA ARG A 145 8.39 -2.25 -15.96
C ARG A 145 9.58 -3.16 -15.71
#